data_ff385982e2d99b058c3a52def2787a12
#
_entry.id   ff385982e2d99b058c3a52def2787a12
#
_cell.length_a   1.000
_cell.length_b   1.000
_cell.length_c   1.000
_cell.angle_alpha   90.00
_cell.angle_beta   90.00
_cell.angle_gamma   90.00
#
_symmetry.space_group_name_H-M   'P 1'
#
loop_
_entity.id
_entity.type
_entity.pdbx_description
1 polymer ?
#
loop_
_entity_poly.entity_id
_entity_poly.type
_entity_poly.pdbx_seq_one_letter_code
_entity_poly.pdbx_strand_id
1 'polypeptide(L)'
;FEKLELPVIKKTKTGYSTDVDVLEKLKKEHPVIEKILEYRSLTKLNSTYVEGLKPYINPVTGRIHSYFHQTITATGRISSTEPNLQNIPTRIELGKQLRRAFKPKEGYLFIDADYSQIELRVLAHISNDEHMIEAFNNNEDIHKQAAASVFKVPINEVTKEQRTHAKAVNFGIVYGISDFGLGEQIGVSRKKAKEYIDQYLEKYSGIKQFMSDIVEEAKEKGYVETLFKRRRYIPELKSKNFNIRQFGARAAMNTPIQGTAADIMKIAMIDVFNKLKAVSYTHLRAHETLRHL
;
A
#
# COMPACT_ATOMS: atom_id res chain seq x y z
N PHE A 1 7.59 12.80 -29.57
CA PHE A 1 9.01 12.81 -29.25
C PHE A 1 9.80 13.56 -30.33
N GLU A 2 9.82 13.08 -31.58
CA GLU A 2 10.64 13.65 -32.65
C GLU A 2 10.37 15.13 -32.93
N LYS A 3 9.10 15.55 -33.06
CA LYS A 3 8.73 16.96 -33.34
C LYS A 3 9.07 17.94 -32.20
N LEU A 4 9.24 17.45 -30.99
CA LEU A 4 9.53 18.28 -29.81
C LEU A 4 10.93 17.98 -29.24
N GLU A 5 11.72 17.20 -29.98
CA GLU A 5 13.09 16.80 -29.61
C GLU A 5 13.20 16.23 -28.19
N LEU A 6 12.15 15.53 -27.72
CA LEU A 6 12.09 14.97 -26.37
C LEU A 6 13.02 13.75 -26.23
N PRO A 7 13.82 13.66 -25.17
CA PRO A 7 14.68 12.51 -24.94
C PRO A 7 13.89 11.23 -24.76
N VAL A 8 14.38 10.14 -25.38
CA VAL A 8 13.74 8.82 -25.31
C VAL A 8 14.25 8.09 -24.07
N ILE A 9 13.43 8.03 -23.01
CA ILE A 9 13.76 7.35 -21.76
C ILE A 9 13.49 5.85 -21.85
N LYS A 10 12.38 5.45 -22.51
CA LYS A 10 11.96 4.05 -22.59
C LYS A 10 11.29 3.78 -23.92
N LYS A 11 11.64 2.64 -24.54
CA LYS A 11 11.00 2.14 -25.77
C LYS A 11 9.98 1.03 -25.45
N THR A 12 8.94 0.95 -26.25
CA THR A 12 7.97 -0.15 -26.27
C THR A 12 8.10 -0.92 -27.58
N LYS A 13 7.33 -1.98 -27.76
CA LYS A 13 7.30 -2.73 -29.03
C LYS A 13 6.79 -1.90 -30.21
N THR A 14 5.96 -0.90 -29.95
CA THR A 14 5.25 -0.10 -30.95
C THR A 14 5.72 1.35 -31.04
N GLY A 15 6.71 1.76 -30.24
CA GLY A 15 7.20 3.14 -30.24
C GLY A 15 7.82 3.56 -28.90
N TYR A 16 7.76 4.86 -28.61
CA TYR A 16 8.29 5.42 -27.37
C TYR A 16 7.25 5.36 -26.25
N SER A 17 7.70 4.97 -25.05
CA SER A 17 6.79 4.91 -23.90
C SER A 17 6.35 6.32 -23.49
N THR A 18 5.06 6.42 -23.20
CA THR A 18 4.43 7.60 -22.60
C THR A 18 3.82 7.27 -21.26
N ASP A 19 4.34 6.23 -20.56
CA ASP A 19 3.92 5.90 -19.20
C ASP A 19 4.08 7.11 -18.28
N VAL A 20 3.30 7.16 -17.21
CA VAL A 20 3.32 8.28 -16.25
C VAL A 20 4.74 8.54 -15.74
N ASP A 21 5.48 7.49 -15.36
CA ASP A 21 6.85 7.60 -14.87
C ASP A 21 7.82 8.20 -15.90
N VAL A 22 7.60 7.91 -17.18
CA VAL A 22 8.39 8.50 -18.28
C VAL A 22 8.03 9.96 -18.47
N LEU A 23 6.74 10.29 -18.47
CA LEU A 23 6.27 11.67 -18.63
C LEU A 23 6.67 12.55 -17.45
N GLU A 24 6.64 12.06 -16.22
CA GLU A 24 7.10 12.81 -15.05
C GLU A 24 8.60 13.17 -15.15
N LYS A 25 9.44 12.25 -15.66
CA LYS A 25 10.85 12.53 -15.93
C LYS A 25 11.06 13.59 -17.03
N LEU A 26 10.13 13.64 -17.99
CA LEU A 26 10.16 14.60 -19.11
C LEU A 26 9.47 15.94 -18.79
N LYS A 27 8.92 16.11 -17.63
CA LYS A 27 8.10 17.28 -17.25
C LYS A 27 8.81 18.62 -17.43
N LYS A 28 10.14 18.64 -17.25
CA LYS A 28 10.97 19.85 -17.41
C LYS A 28 11.40 20.14 -18.84
N GLU A 29 11.24 19.15 -19.75
CA GLU A 29 11.71 19.27 -21.13
C GLU A 29 10.76 20.10 -22.00
N HIS A 30 9.44 20.01 -21.77
CA HIS A 30 8.47 20.74 -22.55
C HIS A 30 7.13 20.93 -21.82
N PRO A 31 6.50 22.13 -21.85
CA PRO A 31 5.25 22.43 -21.15
C PRO A 31 4.06 21.50 -21.53
N VAL A 32 4.06 20.96 -22.75
CA VAL A 32 3.00 20.03 -23.21
C VAL A 32 2.93 18.77 -22.36
N ILE A 33 4.04 18.34 -21.77
CA ILE A 33 4.07 17.13 -20.93
C ILE A 33 3.18 17.28 -19.70
N GLU A 34 3.25 18.43 -19.06
CA GLU A 34 2.38 18.74 -17.90
C GLU A 34 0.90 18.72 -18.30
N LYS A 35 0.57 19.28 -19.47
CA LYS A 35 -0.80 19.27 -20.00
C LYS A 35 -1.29 17.85 -20.35
N ILE A 36 -0.42 16.99 -20.85
CA ILE A 36 -0.75 15.58 -21.11
C ILE A 36 -1.00 14.83 -19.80
N LEU A 37 -0.19 15.04 -18.78
CA LEU A 37 -0.38 14.43 -17.45
C LEU A 37 -1.70 14.91 -16.81
N GLU A 38 -1.98 16.20 -16.85
CA GLU A 38 -3.23 16.80 -16.39
C GLU A 38 -4.44 16.20 -17.11
N TYR A 39 -4.42 16.21 -18.46
CA TYR A 39 -5.47 15.64 -19.30
C TYR A 39 -5.74 14.17 -18.98
N ARG A 40 -4.70 13.36 -18.85
CA ARG A 40 -4.84 11.94 -18.50
C ARG A 40 -5.44 11.73 -17.12
N SER A 41 -5.02 12.54 -16.15
CA SER A 41 -5.57 12.49 -14.80
C SER A 41 -7.07 12.81 -14.80
N LEU A 42 -7.47 13.89 -15.47
CA LEU A 42 -8.87 14.29 -15.59
C LEU A 42 -9.70 13.26 -16.36
N THR A 43 -9.19 12.77 -17.48
CA THR A 43 -9.87 11.75 -18.30
C THR A 43 -10.08 10.46 -17.49
N LYS A 44 -9.07 10.02 -16.74
CA LYS A 44 -9.20 8.85 -15.86
C LYS A 44 -10.25 9.05 -14.78
N LEU A 45 -10.27 10.22 -14.14
CA LEU A 45 -11.28 10.54 -13.13
C LEU A 45 -12.68 10.52 -13.73
N ASN A 46 -12.86 11.18 -14.87
CA ASN A 46 -14.15 11.24 -15.54
C ASN A 46 -14.62 9.85 -15.99
N SER A 47 -13.79 9.13 -16.73
CA SER A 47 -14.17 7.82 -17.30
C SER A 47 -14.39 6.74 -16.24
N THR A 48 -13.60 6.75 -15.17
CA THR A 48 -13.67 5.69 -14.14
C THR A 48 -14.71 5.99 -13.07
N TYR A 49 -14.82 7.24 -12.61
CA TYR A 49 -15.61 7.57 -11.42
C TYR A 49 -16.84 8.44 -11.73
N VAL A 50 -16.83 9.29 -12.76
CA VAL A 50 -18.02 10.06 -13.11
C VAL A 50 -18.90 9.25 -14.04
N GLU A 51 -18.40 8.92 -15.22
CA GLU A 51 -19.17 8.13 -16.20
C GLU A 51 -19.18 6.64 -15.86
N GLY A 52 -18.06 6.12 -15.35
CA GLY A 52 -17.90 4.69 -15.05
C GLY A 52 -18.73 4.18 -13.88
N LEU A 53 -19.20 5.06 -12.97
CA LEU A 53 -20.09 4.65 -11.86
C LEU A 53 -21.57 4.66 -12.24
N LYS A 54 -21.97 5.45 -13.23
CA LYS A 54 -23.38 5.58 -13.63
C LYS A 54 -24.05 4.24 -13.99
N PRO A 55 -23.41 3.32 -14.75
CA PRO A 55 -24.02 2.03 -15.08
C PRO A 55 -24.30 1.13 -13.87
N TYR A 56 -23.63 1.36 -12.74
CA TYR A 56 -23.80 0.59 -11.52
C TYR A 56 -24.89 1.13 -10.58
N ILE A 57 -25.56 2.21 -10.97
CA ILE A 57 -26.69 2.71 -10.19
C ILE A 57 -27.86 1.76 -10.38
N ASN A 58 -28.26 1.08 -9.31
CA ASN A 58 -29.41 0.19 -9.34
C ASN A 58 -30.71 1.01 -9.52
N PRO A 59 -31.53 0.74 -10.55
CA PRO A 59 -32.72 1.54 -10.85
C PRO A 59 -33.80 1.47 -9.78
N VAL A 60 -33.82 0.39 -8.98
CA VAL A 60 -34.83 0.20 -7.91
C VAL A 60 -34.43 0.97 -6.64
N THR A 61 -33.15 0.92 -6.27
CA THR A 61 -32.66 1.52 -5.01
C THR A 61 -32.08 2.92 -5.18
N GLY A 62 -31.78 3.34 -6.42
CA GLY A 62 -31.05 4.57 -6.71
C GLY A 62 -29.61 4.58 -6.17
N ARG A 63 -29.06 3.42 -5.82
CA ARG A 63 -27.76 3.27 -5.12
C ARG A 63 -26.82 2.34 -5.88
N ILE A 64 -25.52 2.46 -5.57
CA ILE A 64 -24.48 1.57 -6.06
C ILE A 64 -24.27 0.46 -5.04
N HIS A 65 -24.26 -0.80 -5.49
CA HIS A 65 -24.04 -1.99 -4.70
C HIS A 65 -22.86 -2.76 -5.27
N SER A 66 -21.65 -2.55 -4.70
CA SER A 66 -20.44 -3.26 -5.10
C SER A 66 -20.39 -4.67 -4.54
N TYR A 67 -19.71 -5.55 -5.25
CA TYR A 67 -19.33 -6.86 -4.73
C TYR A 67 -18.03 -6.78 -3.95
N PHE A 68 -18.03 -7.32 -2.72
CA PHE A 68 -16.86 -7.45 -1.87
C PHE A 68 -16.44 -8.91 -1.75
N HIS A 69 -15.28 -9.24 -2.31
CA HIS A 69 -14.78 -10.61 -2.34
C HIS A 69 -13.85 -10.87 -1.16
N GLN A 70 -14.11 -11.95 -0.42
CA GLN A 70 -13.33 -12.32 0.76
C GLN A 70 -12.18 -13.29 0.47
N THR A 71 -12.17 -13.94 -0.72
CA THR A 71 -11.30 -15.06 -1.04
C THR A 71 -10.44 -14.88 -2.29
N ILE A 72 -10.53 -13.72 -2.96
CA ILE A 72 -9.80 -13.48 -4.23
C ILE A 72 -8.33 -13.15 -3.98
N THR A 73 -8.03 -12.31 -2.98
CA THR A 73 -6.66 -11.86 -2.75
C THR A 73 -5.82 -12.93 -2.06
N ALA A 74 -4.57 -13.10 -2.49
CA ALA A 74 -3.65 -14.06 -1.91
C ALA A 74 -3.29 -13.78 -0.42
N THR A 75 -3.47 -12.53 0.02
CA THR A 75 -3.20 -12.10 1.40
C THR A 75 -4.44 -12.14 2.31
N GLY A 76 -5.62 -12.52 1.77
CA GLY A 76 -6.87 -12.53 2.52
C GLY A 76 -7.53 -11.17 2.70
N ARG A 77 -6.99 -10.10 2.12
CA ARG A 77 -7.66 -8.80 2.07
C ARG A 77 -8.96 -8.89 1.29
N ILE A 78 -9.93 -8.07 1.61
CA ILE A 78 -11.15 -7.91 0.83
C ILE A 78 -10.82 -7.13 -0.44
N SER A 79 -11.37 -7.55 -1.58
CA SER A 79 -11.33 -6.79 -2.83
C SER A 79 -12.73 -6.35 -3.24
N SER A 80 -12.84 -5.29 -4.04
CA SER A 80 -14.10 -4.73 -4.50
C SER A 80 -14.16 -4.71 -6.02
N THR A 81 -15.31 -5.13 -6.58
CA THR A 81 -15.60 -5.08 -8.03
C THR A 81 -17.02 -4.62 -8.27
N GLU A 82 -17.29 -4.17 -9.48
CA GLU A 82 -18.61 -3.81 -10.00
C GLU A 82 -19.40 -2.80 -9.14
N PRO A 83 -18.86 -1.62 -8.90
CA PRO A 83 -17.54 -1.09 -9.25
C PRO A 83 -16.49 -1.32 -8.18
N ASN A 84 -15.20 -1.13 -8.52
CA ASN A 84 -14.12 -1.11 -7.51
C ASN A 84 -14.14 0.21 -6.74
N LEU A 85 -14.64 0.19 -5.51
CA LEU A 85 -14.71 1.37 -4.64
C LEU A 85 -13.42 1.61 -3.83
N GLN A 86 -12.47 0.66 -3.82
CA GLN A 86 -11.23 0.78 -3.05
C GLN A 86 -10.19 1.68 -3.72
N ASN A 87 -10.35 1.98 -5.02
CA ASN A 87 -9.40 2.77 -5.79
C ASN A 87 -9.81 4.23 -5.99
N ILE A 88 -10.80 4.74 -5.25
CA ILE A 88 -11.22 6.14 -5.33
C ILE A 88 -10.06 7.02 -4.85
N PRO A 89 -9.57 7.97 -5.68
CA PRO A 89 -8.40 8.77 -5.35
C PRO A 89 -8.58 9.60 -4.09
N THR A 90 -7.55 9.63 -3.25
CA THR A 90 -7.54 10.39 -1.99
C THR A 90 -6.54 11.53 -1.98
N ARG A 91 -5.54 11.50 -2.88
CA ARG A 91 -4.41 12.44 -2.86
C ARG A 91 -4.65 13.70 -3.67
N ILE A 92 -5.37 13.59 -4.78
CA ILE A 92 -5.68 14.72 -5.66
C ILE A 92 -6.98 15.39 -5.20
N GLU A 93 -7.04 16.72 -5.28
CA GLU A 93 -8.17 17.49 -4.76
C GLU A 93 -9.49 17.12 -5.43
N LEU A 94 -9.50 16.93 -6.76
CA LEU A 94 -10.70 16.46 -7.48
C LEU A 94 -11.14 15.06 -7.03
N GLY A 95 -10.20 14.17 -6.67
CA GLY A 95 -10.52 12.86 -6.11
C GLY A 95 -11.19 12.96 -4.74
N LYS A 96 -10.76 13.91 -3.90
CA LYS A 96 -11.43 14.19 -2.62
C LYS A 96 -12.85 14.71 -2.83
N GLN A 97 -13.07 15.55 -3.85
CA GLN A 97 -14.41 16.06 -4.19
C GLN A 97 -15.34 14.93 -4.65
N LEU A 98 -14.83 13.96 -5.43
CA LEU A 98 -15.61 12.77 -5.81
C LEU A 98 -16.17 12.00 -4.60
N ARG A 99 -15.43 11.95 -3.50
CA ARG A 99 -15.89 11.28 -2.28
C ARG A 99 -17.14 11.93 -1.67
N ARG A 100 -17.40 13.22 -1.92
CA ARG A 100 -18.62 13.92 -1.47
C ARG A 100 -19.89 13.41 -2.15
N ALA A 101 -19.75 12.74 -3.31
CA ALA A 101 -20.88 12.12 -3.99
C ALA A 101 -21.40 10.86 -3.27
N PHE A 102 -20.56 10.24 -2.43
CA PHE A 102 -20.94 9.08 -1.64
C PHE A 102 -21.65 9.56 -0.36
N LYS A 103 -22.96 9.35 -0.32
CA LYS A 103 -23.82 9.77 0.79
C LYS A 103 -24.40 8.54 1.49
N PRO A 104 -24.60 8.57 2.81
CA PRO A 104 -25.37 7.54 3.49
C PRO A 104 -26.84 7.60 3.04
N LYS A 105 -27.60 6.55 3.35
CA LYS A 105 -29.05 6.58 3.21
C LYS A 105 -29.61 7.66 4.17
N GLU A 106 -30.74 8.26 3.83
CA GLU A 106 -31.43 9.21 4.72
C GLU A 106 -31.67 8.57 6.10
N GLY A 107 -31.38 9.31 7.15
CA GLY A 107 -31.44 8.82 8.54
C GLY A 107 -30.22 7.97 8.98
N TYR A 108 -29.19 7.80 8.11
CA TYR A 108 -27.97 7.04 8.43
C TYR A 108 -26.73 7.94 8.38
N LEU A 109 -25.67 7.49 9.03
CA LEU A 109 -24.35 8.15 9.02
C LEU A 109 -23.29 7.16 8.51
N PHE A 110 -22.23 7.69 7.88
CA PHE A 110 -21.00 6.95 7.70
C PHE A 110 -20.17 7.05 8.99
N ILE A 111 -19.68 5.90 9.45
CA ILE A 111 -18.68 5.80 10.51
C ILE A 111 -17.42 5.25 9.86
N ASP A 112 -16.32 6.01 9.96
CA ASP A 112 -14.99 5.60 9.47
C ASP A 112 -14.10 5.35 10.68
N ALA A 113 -13.55 4.13 10.76
CA ALA A 113 -12.61 3.74 11.79
C ALA A 113 -11.46 2.96 11.15
N ASP A 114 -10.23 3.39 11.39
CA ASP A 114 -9.03 2.81 10.81
C ASP A 114 -8.02 2.45 11.89
N TYR A 115 -7.34 1.32 11.70
CA TYR A 115 -6.24 0.95 12.58
C TYR A 115 -4.99 1.77 12.26
N SER A 116 -4.43 2.41 13.27
CA SER A 116 -3.16 3.13 13.12
C SER A 116 -2.01 2.15 12.87
N GLN A 117 -1.46 2.17 11.65
CA GLN A 117 -0.22 1.47 11.27
C GLN A 117 -0.22 -0.04 11.57
N ILE A 118 -1.36 -0.73 11.35
CA ILE A 118 -1.54 -2.13 11.76
C ILE A 118 -0.43 -3.05 11.22
N GLU A 119 0.01 -2.88 9.97
CA GLU A 119 1.05 -3.74 9.38
C GLU A 119 2.39 -3.58 10.09
N LEU A 120 2.76 -2.36 10.50
CA LEU A 120 4.00 -2.15 11.27
C LEU A 120 3.88 -2.70 12.70
N ARG A 121 2.69 -2.64 13.30
CA ARG A 121 2.44 -3.27 14.62
C ARG A 121 2.52 -4.80 14.54
N VAL A 122 1.97 -5.37 13.48
CA VAL A 122 2.08 -6.81 13.20
C VAL A 122 3.55 -7.18 12.94
N LEU A 123 4.28 -6.40 12.15
CA LEU A 123 5.71 -6.61 11.92
C LEU A 123 6.50 -6.58 13.22
N ALA A 124 6.30 -5.57 14.08
CA ALA A 124 6.94 -5.46 15.38
C ALA A 124 6.72 -6.73 16.22
N HIS A 125 5.48 -7.20 16.26
CA HIS A 125 5.09 -8.38 17.02
C HIS A 125 5.71 -9.66 16.47
N ILE A 126 5.61 -9.91 15.14
CA ILE A 126 6.10 -11.14 14.52
C ILE A 126 7.64 -11.21 14.57
N SER A 127 8.31 -10.08 14.34
CA SER A 127 9.78 -10.00 14.36
C SER A 127 10.36 -9.96 15.78
N ASN A 128 9.49 -9.75 16.79
CA ASN A 128 9.88 -9.49 18.17
C ASN A 128 10.96 -8.39 18.30
N ASP A 129 10.88 -7.35 17.45
CA ASP A 129 11.84 -6.26 17.47
C ASP A 129 11.59 -5.32 18.64
N GLU A 130 12.49 -5.33 19.61
CA GLU A 130 12.34 -4.61 20.88
C GLU A 130 12.20 -3.11 20.65
N HIS A 131 13.00 -2.51 19.76
CA HIS A 131 12.95 -1.08 19.48
C HIS A 131 11.63 -0.63 18.87
N MET A 132 11.08 -1.46 17.96
CA MET A 132 9.80 -1.15 17.35
C MET A 132 8.63 -1.35 18.33
N ILE A 133 8.69 -2.41 19.15
CA ILE A 133 7.70 -2.68 20.20
C ILE A 133 7.68 -1.54 21.21
N GLU A 134 8.86 -1.12 21.70
CA GLU A 134 8.99 -0.01 22.66
C GLU A 134 8.42 1.30 22.09
N ALA A 135 8.77 1.66 20.85
CA ALA A 135 8.25 2.84 20.19
C ALA A 135 6.71 2.84 20.10
N PHE A 136 6.10 1.69 19.80
CA PHE A 136 4.64 1.58 19.76
C PHE A 136 4.01 1.64 21.15
N ASN A 137 4.62 1.04 22.17
CA ASN A 137 4.13 1.08 23.56
C ASN A 137 4.17 2.49 24.14
N ASN A 138 5.18 3.26 23.76
CA ASN A 138 5.34 4.66 24.17
C ASN A 138 4.54 5.65 23.30
N ASN A 139 3.73 5.16 22.34
CA ASN A 139 3.00 5.99 21.36
C ASN A 139 3.89 6.96 20.58
N GLU A 140 5.12 6.56 20.30
CA GLU A 140 6.05 7.36 19.53
C GLU A 140 5.75 7.33 18.02
N ASP A 141 6.18 8.37 17.31
CA ASP A 141 6.10 8.40 15.84
C ASP A 141 7.19 7.49 15.24
N ILE A 142 6.81 6.24 14.89
CA ILE A 142 7.72 5.24 14.35
C ILE A 142 8.45 5.72 13.07
N HIS A 143 7.84 6.59 12.27
CA HIS A 143 8.49 7.13 11.08
C HIS A 143 9.52 8.19 11.45
N LYS A 144 9.27 8.95 12.51
CA LYS A 144 10.22 9.93 13.03
C LYS A 144 11.40 9.26 13.74
N GLN A 145 11.15 8.18 14.48
CA GLN A 145 12.18 7.33 15.07
C GLN A 145 13.09 6.70 14.01
N ALA A 146 12.49 6.11 12.98
CA ALA A 146 13.23 5.55 11.86
C ALA A 146 14.06 6.63 11.13
N ALA A 147 13.50 7.84 10.93
CA ALA A 147 14.22 8.95 10.33
C ALA A 147 15.43 9.39 11.16
N ALA A 148 15.26 9.56 12.47
CA ALA A 148 16.36 9.93 13.37
C ALA A 148 17.52 8.94 13.26
N SER A 149 17.23 7.63 13.19
CA SER A 149 18.23 6.58 13.04
C SER A 149 18.87 6.57 11.64
N VAL A 150 18.06 6.57 10.58
CA VAL A 150 18.53 6.50 9.17
C VAL A 150 19.34 7.73 8.77
N PHE A 151 18.96 8.91 9.25
CA PHE A 151 19.67 10.15 8.93
C PHE A 151 20.70 10.57 9.99
N LYS A 152 20.79 9.81 11.10
CA LYS A 152 21.71 10.06 12.22
C LYS A 152 21.57 11.49 12.78
N VAL A 153 20.33 11.91 12.99
CA VAL A 153 19.99 13.23 13.56
C VAL A 153 19.15 13.04 14.84
N PRO A 154 19.20 13.99 15.77
CA PRO A 154 18.31 13.98 16.91
C PRO A 154 16.85 13.99 16.48
N ILE A 155 15.99 13.30 17.23
CA ILE A 155 14.58 13.12 16.84
C ILE A 155 13.83 14.46 16.69
N ASN A 156 14.18 15.46 17.48
CA ASN A 156 13.60 16.82 17.41
C ASN A 156 14.04 17.61 16.17
N GLU A 157 15.13 17.22 15.51
CA GLU A 157 15.68 17.84 14.30
C GLU A 157 15.24 17.14 13.01
N VAL A 158 14.48 16.05 13.12
CA VAL A 158 13.96 15.32 11.95
C VAL A 158 13.03 16.22 11.14
N THR A 159 13.42 16.48 9.88
CA THR A 159 12.63 17.27 8.93
C THR A 159 11.42 16.50 8.40
N LYS A 160 10.43 17.21 7.82
CA LYS A 160 9.27 16.58 7.16
C LYS A 160 9.69 15.67 6.00
N GLU A 161 10.71 16.08 5.25
CA GLU A 161 11.25 15.30 4.14
C GLU A 161 11.91 14.01 4.63
N GLN A 162 12.78 14.08 5.61
CA GLN A 162 13.41 12.92 6.23
C GLN A 162 12.37 11.92 6.79
N ARG A 163 11.34 12.45 7.46
CA ARG A 163 10.23 11.62 7.94
C ARG A 163 9.47 10.95 6.79
N THR A 164 9.28 11.65 5.67
CA THR A 164 8.63 11.10 4.48
C THR A 164 9.48 10.01 3.84
N HIS A 165 10.79 10.20 3.72
CA HIS A 165 11.72 9.18 3.23
C HIS A 165 11.73 7.95 4.17
N ALA A 166 11.82 8.15 5.49
CA ALA A 166 11.78 7.07 6.46
C ALA A 166 10.44 6.31 6.42
N LYS A 167 9.33 6.99 6.16
CA LYS A 167 8.03 6.37 5.94
C LYS A 167 8.07 5.47 4.70
N ALA A 168 8.68 5.91 3.60
CA ALA A 168 8.86 5.09 2.41
C ALA A 168 9.75 3.86 2.69
N VAL A 169 10.80 4.01 3.52
CA VAL A 169 11.64 2.89 3.98
C VAL A 169 10.82 1.91 4.81
N ASN A 170 10.10 2.37 5.85
CA ASN A 170 9.27 1.54 6.72
C ASN A 170 8.29 0.66 5.93
N PHE A 171 7.53 1.27 5.01
CA PHE A 171 6.59 0.53 4.18
C PHE A 171 7.30 -0.31 3.12
N GLY A 172 8.37 0.22 2.54
CA GLY A 172 9.18 -0.50 1.58
C GLY A 172 9.70 -1.81 2.14
N ILE A 173 10.20 -1.82 3.38
CA ILE A 173 10.67 -3.03 4.06
C ILE A 173 9.53 -4.06 4.20
N VAL A 174 8.34 -3.64 4.66
CA VAL A 174 7.15 -4.53 4.76
C VAL A 174 6.83 -5.20 3.42
N TYR A 175 7.03 -4.48 2.31
CA TYR A 175 6.74 -4.99 0.96
C TYR A 175 7.96 -5.60 0.26
N GLY A 176 9.12 -5.68 0.93
CA GLY A 176 10.34 -6.23 0.36
C GLY A 176 10.90 -5.40 -0.79
N ILE A 177 10.86 -4.06 -0.66
CA ILE A 177 11.37 -3.13 -1.68
C ILE A 177 12.87 -3.34 -1.91
N SER A 178 13.31 -3.21 -3.16
CA SER A 178 14.72 -3.19 -3.50
C SER A 178 15.33 -1.78 -3.33
N ASP A 179 16.64 -1.71 -3.22
CA ASP A 179 17.40 -0.47 -3.24
C ASP A 179 17.11 0.40 -4.48
N PHE A 180 16.92 -0.24 -5.64
CA PHE A 180 16.51 0.43 -6.87
C PHE A 180 15.08 1.02 -6.73
N GLY A 181 14.11 0.20 -6.29
CA GLY A 181 12.72 0.64 -6.13
C GLY A 181 12.57 1.77 -5.12
N LEU A 182 13.29 1.70 -3.99
CA LEU A 182 13.29 2.77 -2.99
C LEU A 182 13.92 4.04 -3.57
N GLY A 183 15.05 3.92 -4.28
CA GLY A 183 15.71 5.08 -4.90
C GLY A 183 14.81 5.85 -5.87
N GLU A 184 14.09 5.13 -6.74
CA GLU A 184 13.10 5.73 -7.64
C GLU A 184 11.94 6.39 -6.88
N GLN A 185 11.47 5.75 -5.79
CA GLN A 185 10.33 6.25 -5.02
C GLN A 185 10.62 7.56 -4.27
N ILE A 186 11.82 7.71 -3.72
CA ILE A 186 12.19 8.89 -2.91
C ILE A 186 13.17 9.84 -3.62
N GLY A 187 13.49 9.59 -4.89
CA GLY A 187 14.31 10.47 -5.71
C GLY A 187 15.79 10.50 -5.31
N VAL A 188 16.35 9.38 -4.80
CA VAL A 188 17.76 9.28 -4.43
C VAL A 188 18.48 8.22 -5.26
N SER A 189 19.82 8.28 -5.26
CA SER A 189 20.62 7.26 -5.93
C SER A 189 20.40 5.87 -5.29
N ARG A 190 20.55 4.81 -6.09
CA ARG A 190 20.47 3.42 -5.62
C ARG A 190 21.41 3.16 -4.43
N LYS A 191 22.63 3.72 -4.46
CA LYS A 191 23.60 3.61 -3.37
C LYS A 191 23.04 4.20 -2.08
N LYS A 192 22.44 5.40 -2.17
CA LYS A 192 21.88 6.09 -1.01
C LYS A 192 20.64 5.34 -0.45
N ALA A 193 19.78 4.83 -1.34
CA ALA A 193 18.64 4.00 -0.94
C ALA A 193 19.10 2.72 -0.21
N LYS A 194 20.17 2.09 -0.70
CA LYS A 194 20.76 0.93 -0.02
C LYS A 194 21.28 1.30 1.38
N GLU A 195 22.00 2.41 1.52
CA GLU A 195 22.47 2.91 2.83
C GLU A 195 21.29 3.09 3.80
N TYR A 196 20.16 3.63 3.35
CA TYR A 196 18.97 3.81 4.20
C TYR A 196 18.36 2.48 4.63
N ILE A 197 18.27 1.50 3.72
CA ILE A 197 17.78 0.15 4.06
C ILE A 197 18.74 -0.53 5.07
N ASP A 198 20.04 -0.47 4.84
CA ASP A 198 21.03 -1.08 5.71
C ASP A 198 21.00 -0.47 7.13
N GLN A 199 20.96 0.85 7.25
CA GLN A 199 20.84 1.55 8.53
C GLN A 199 19.53 1.25 9.27
N TYR A 200 18.42 1.16 8.52
CA TYR A 200 17.14 0.74 9.08
C TYR A 200 17.20 -0.67 9.66
N LEU A 201 17.75 -1.63 8.90
CA LEU A 201 17.87 -3.03 9.33
C LEU A 201 18.95 -3.23 10.42
N GLU A 202 19.90 -2.33 10.55
CA GLU A 202 20.82 -2.28 11.67
C GLU A 202 20.11 -1.86 12.96
N LYS A 203 19.26 -0.83 12.90
CA LYS A 203 18.45 -0.38 14.04
C LYS A 203 17.42 -1.42 14.44
N TYR A 204 16.71 -2.00 13.48
CA TYR A 204 15.65 -2.98 13.68
C TYR A 204 16.14 -4.39 13.35
N SER A 205 17.05 -4.91 14.18
CA SER A 205 17.72 -6.20 13.93
C SER A 205 16.78 -7.39 13.98
N GLY A 206 15.73 -7.34 14.80
CA GLY A 206 14.67 -8.34 14.83
C GLY A 206 13.93 -8.46 13.51
N ILE A 207 13.67 -7.34 12.84
CA ILE A 207 13.06 -7.32 11.51
C ILE A 207 13.99 -7.96 10.49
N LYS A 208 15.30 -7.62 10.53
CA LYS A 208 16.30 -8.21 9.64
C LYS A 208 16.34 -9.73 9.75
N GLN A 209 16.35 -10.24 10.99
CA GLN A 209 16.34 -11.67 11.27
C GLN A 209 15.06 -12.33 10.75
N PHE A 210 13.89 -11.78 11.09
CA PHE A 210 12.60 -12.27 10.60
C PHE A 210 12.55 -12.37 9.07
N MET A 211 13.03 -11.35 8.35
CA MET A 211 13.02 -11.34 6.88
C MET A 211 13.87 -12.47 6.29
N SER A 212 15.00 -12.80 6.92
CA SER A 212 15.84 -13.92 6.51
C SER A 212 15.17 -15.26 6.80
N ASP A 213 14.71 -15.45 8.03
CA ASP A 213 14.18 -16.71 8.51
C ASP A 213 12.90 -17.11 7.79
N ILE A 214 11.98 -16.18 7.58
CA ILE A 214 10.71 -16.48 6.90
C ILE A 214 10.89 -16.92 5.45
N VAL A 215 11.93 -16.42 4.76
CA VAL A 215 12.24 -16.85 3.39
C VAL A 215 12.83 -18.26 3.38
N GLU A 216 13.72 -18.60 4.31
CA GLU A 216 14.28 -19.94 4.42
C GLU A 216 13.19 -20.95 4.84
N GLU A 217 12.39 -20.62 5.84
CA GLU A 217 11.24 -21.44 6.26
C GLU A 217 10.27 -21.69 5.09
N ALA A 218 9.98 -20.65 4.29
CA ALA A 218 9.10 -20.77 3.13
C ALA A 218 9.70 -21.64 2.01
N LYS A 219 11.03 -21.68 1.85
CA LYS A 219 11.69 -22.58 0.89
C LYS A 219 11.53 -24.04 1.31
N GLU A 220 11.66 -24.33 2.59
CA GLU A 220 11.51 -25.67 3.14
C GLU A 220 10.05 -26.14 3.09
N LYS A 221 9.15 -25.37 3.69
CA LYS A 221 7.72 -25.73 3.84
C LYS A 221 6.93 -25.59 2.54
N GLY A 222 7.35 -24.69 1.63
CA GLY A 222 6.61 -24.35 0.41
C GLY A 222 5.46 -23.35 0.63
N TYR A 223 5.27 -22.86 1.84
CA TYR A 223 4.26 -21.87 2.20
C TYR A 223 4.69 -21.01 3.38
N VAL A 224 3.97 -19.92 3.61
CA VAL A 224 4.00 -19.11 4.83
C VAL A 224 2.64 -19.04 5.48
N GLU A 225 2.58 -18.72 6.77
CA GLU A 225 1.34 -18.61 7.55
C GLU A 225 1.18 -17.24 8.18
N THR A 226 -0.08 -16.81 8.33
CA THR A 226 -0.43 -15.70 9.24
C THR A 226 -0.40 -16.16 10.70
N LEU A 227 -0.51 -15.25 11.66
CA LEU A 227 -0.69 -15.60 13.07
C LEU A 227 -1.95 -16.44 13.33
N PHE A 228 -2.95 -16.34 12.45
CA PHE A 228 -4.19 -17.12 12.49
C PHE A 228 -4.13 -18.42 11.65
N LYS A 229 -2.92 -18.84 11.26
CA LYS A 229 -2.66 -20.11 10.55
C LYS A 229 -3.24 -20.18 9.14
N ARG A 230 -3.59 -19.05 8.53
CA ARG A 230 -3.96 -19.03 7.13
C ARG A 230 -2.71 -19.14 6.26
N ARG A 231 -2.71 -20.12 5.35
CA ARG A 231 -1.55 -20.47 4.51
C ARG A 231 -1.58 -19.77 3.17
N ARG A 232 -0.39 -19.39 2.71
CA ARG A 232 -0.14 -19.05 1.31
C ARG A 232 1.03 -19.89 0.80
N TYR A 233 0.75 -20.69 -0.22
CA TYR A 233 1.79 -21.44 -0.93
C TYR A 233 2.58 -20.51 -1.85
N ILE A 234 3.90 -20.72 -1.92
CA ILE A 234 4.82 -19.85 -2.68
C ILE A 234 5.73 -20.74 -3.56
N PRO A 235 5.18 -21.35 -4.62
CA PRO A 235 5.95 -22.20 -5.53
C PRO A 235 7.04 -21.40 -6.26
N GLU A 236 6.91 -20.09 -6.37
CA GLU A 236 7.86 -19.16 -7.00
C GLU A 236 9.27 -19.27 -6.39
N LEU A 237 9.41 -19.61 -5.11
CA LEU A 237 10.70 -19.77 -4.45
C LEU A 237 11.56 -20.89 -5.05
N LYS A 238 10.93 -21.89 -5.69
CA LYS A 238 11.61 -23.02 -6.36
C LYS A 238 11.91 -22.75 -7.84
N SER A 239 11.53 -21.59 -8.39
CA SER A 239 11.74 -21.24 -9.79
C SER A 239 13.23 -21.13 -10.14
N LYS A 240 13.61 -21.60 -11.35
CA LYS A 240 14.94 -21.36 -11.90
C LYS A 240 15.16 -19.89 -12.29
N ASN A 241 14.09 -19.15 -12.56
CA ASN A 241 14.18 -17.74 -12.91
C ASN A 241 14.40 -16.87 -11.66
N PHE A 242 15.48 -16.08 -11.67
CA PHE A 242 15.85 -15.21 -10.56
C PHE A 242 14.75 -14.21 -10.19
N ASN A 243 14.12 -13.56 -11.16
CA ASN A 243 13.08 -12.56 -10.91
C ASN A 243 11.84 -13.18 -10.26
N ILE A 244 11.46 -14.40 -10.67
CA ILE A 244 10.34 -15.15 -10.06
C ILE A 244 10.71 -15.55 -8.63
N ARG A 245 11.93 -16.02 -8.36
CA ARG A 245 12.36 -16.30 -6.99
C ARG A 245 12.36 -15.07 -6.09
N GLN A 246 12.81 -13.92 -6.61
CA GLN A 246 12.76 -12.66 -5.85
C GLN A 246 11.31 -12.20 -5.57
N PHE A 247 10.40 -12.41 -6.52
CA PHE A 247 8.98 -12.20 -6.27
C PHE A 247 8.46 -13.12 -5.16
N GLY A 248 8.82 -14.41 -5.18
CA GLY A 248 8.48 -15.38 -4.13
C GLY A 248 9.03 -14.97 -2.76
N ALA A 249 10.29 -14.50 -2.68
CA ALA A 249 10.87 -14.02 -1.44
C ALA A 249 10.11 -12.81 -0.86
N ARG A 250 9.77 -11.83 -1.71
CA ARG A 250 8.92 -10.70 -1.27
C ARG A 250 7.54 -11.15 -0.80
N ALA A 251 6.93 -12.12 -1.50
CA ALA A 251 5.65 -12.66 -1.09
C ALA A 251 5.73 -13.40 0.26
N ALA A 252 6.84 -14.10 0.53
CA ALA A 252 7.10 -14.76 1.82
C ALA A 252 7.21 -13.75 2.97
N MET A 253 7.95 -12.67 2.79
CA MET A 253 8.13 -11.63 3.80
C MET A 253 6.82 -10.85 4.08
N ASN A 254 6.09 -10.49 3.02
CA ASN A 254 4.91 -9.65 3.13
C ASN A 254 3.67 -10.40 3.65
N THR A 255 3.47 -11.65 3.23
CA THR A 255 2.20 -12.36 3.48
C THR A 255 1.87 -12.55 4.97
N PRO A 256 2.80 -12.92 5.86
CA PRO A 256 2.49 -13.03 7.29
C PRO A 256 2.03 -11.71 7.88
N ILE A 257 2.59 -10.60 7.45
CA ILE A 257 2.29 -9.26 7.93
C ILE A 257 0.93 -8.79 7.41
N GLN A 258 0.80 -8.67 6.10
CA GLN A 258 -0.42 -8.18 5.45
C GLN A 258 -1.60 -9.12 5.68
N GLY A 259 -1.33 -10.42 5.67
CA GLY A 259 -2.34 -11.43 5.92
C GLY A 259 -2.86 -11.42 7.34
N THR A 260 -2.00 -11.29 8.35
CA THR A 260 -2.43 -11.15 9.74
C THR A 260 -3.23 -9.88 9.96
N ALA A 261 -2.82 -8.76 9.36
CA ALA A 261 -3.60 -7.52 9.41
C ALA A 261 -5.00 -7.70 8.82
N ALA A 262 -5.12 -8.42 7.70
CA ALA A 262 -6.42 -8.74 7.08
C ALA A 262 -7.27 -9.69 7.97
N ASP A 263 -6.67 -10.64 8.64
CA ASP A 263 -7.36 -11.55 9.57
C ASP A 263 -7.89 -10.78 10.78
N ILE A 264 -7.08 -9.93 11.40
CA ILE A 264 -7.49 -9.04 12.50
C ILE A 264 -8.67 -8.16 12.07
N MET A 265 -8.59 -7.55 10.87
CA MET A 265 -9.66 -6.72 10.35
C MET A 265 -10.97 -7.49 10.20
N LYS A 266 -10.94 -8.72 9.65
CA LYS A 266 -12.14 -9.56 9.50
C LYS A 266 -12.76 -9.93 10.84
N ILE A 267 -11.96 -10.27 11.83
CA ILE A 267 -12.44 -10.55 13.19
C ILE A 267 -13.10 -9.30 13.79
N ALA A 268 -12.43 -8.15 13.70
CA ALA A 268 -12.97 -6.89 14.18
C ALA A 268 -14.29 -6.50 13.50
N MET A 269 -14.41 -6.74 12.18
CA MET A 269 -15.66 -6.52 11.44
C MET A 269 -16.81 -7.36 11.98
N ILE A 270 -16.55 -8.64 12.27
CA ILE A 270 -17.55 -9.56 12.84
C ILE A 270 -17.97 -9.08 14.24
N ASP A 271 -17.01 -8.70 15.09
CA ASP A 271 -17.28 -8.25 16.43
C ASP A 271 -18.07 -6.93 16.45
N VAL A 272 -17.69 -5.97 15.60
CA VAL A 272 -18.43 -4.71 15.43
C VAL A 272 -19.84 -4.98 14.92
N PHE A 273 -20.00 -5.84 13.91
CA PHE A 273 -21.31 -6.20 13.39
C PHE A 273 -22.21 -6.81 14.48
N ASN A 274 -21.70 -7.77 15.26
CA ASN A 274 -22.47 -8.41 16.31
C ASN A 274 -22.87 -7.42 17.42
N LYS A 275 -21.95 -6.55 17.84
CA LYS A 275 -22.23 -5.51 18.84
C LYS A 275 -23.27 -4.49 18.35
N LEU A 276 -23.17 -4.08 17.10
CA LEU A 276 -24.13 -3.11 16.52
C LEU A 276 -25.48 -3.75 16.22
N LYS A 277 -25.53 -5.03 15.85
CA LYS A 277 -26.79 -5.78 15.70
C LYS A 277 -27.58 -5.84 17.00
N ALA A 278 -26.92 -5.97 18.14
CA ALA A 278 -27.52 -5.95 19.45
C ALA A 278 -28.18 -4.59 19.79
N VAL A 279 -27.75 -3.49 19.14
CA VAL A 279 -28.25 -2.13 19.34
C VAL A 279 -29.31 -1.71 18.29
N SER A 280 -29.82 -2.65 17.49
CA SER A 280 -31.04 -2.52 16.64
C SER A 280 -31.02 -1.56 15.43
N TYR A 281 -29.91 -0.86 15.05
CA TYR A 281 -30.01 0.20 14.04
C TYR A 281 -28.91 0.26 12.96
N THR A 282 -28.19 -0.83 12.62
CA THR A 282 -27.01 -0.65 11.77
C THR A 282 -26.89 -1.57 10.57
N HIS A 283 -26.72 -0.97 9.38
CA HIS A 283 -26.11 -1.60 8.21
C HIS A 283 -24.62 -1.26 8.19
N LEU A 284 -23.77 -2.23 8.53
CA LEU A 284 -22.31 -2.10 8.41
C LEU A 284 -21.87 -2.42 6.99
N ARG A 285 -21.06 -1.54 6.43
CA ARG A 285 -20.24 -1.81 5.25
C ARG A 285 -18.79 -1.58 5.64
N ALA A 286 -17.98 -2.62 5.52
CA ALA A 286 -16.55 -2.50 5.70
C ALA A 286 -15.94 -1.85 4.46
N HIS A 287 -15.33 -0.69 4.64
CA HIS A 287 -14.38 -0.12 3.72
C HIS A 287 -12.97 -0.31 4.29
N GLU A 288 -12.25 -1.28 3.78
CA GLU A 288 -10.81 -1.27 3.89
C GLU A 288 -10.30 -0.19 2.93
N THR A 289 -10.34 1.06 3.35
CA THR A 289 -9.60 2.12 2.68
C THR A 289 -8.14 1.91 3.04
N LEU A 290 -7.41 1.29 2.11
CA LEU A 290 -5.96 1.41 2.08
C LEU A 290 -5.62 2.89 2.00
N ARG A 291 -5.45 3.55 3.15
CA ARG A 291 -4.69 4.78 3.23
C ARG A 291 -3.23 4.43 3.00
N HIS A 292 -2.90 4.14 1.76
CA HIS A 292 -1.54 4.30 1.30
C HIS A 292 -1.33 5.78 1.07
N LEU A 293 -0.69 6.41 2.07
CA LEU A 293 0.25 7.53 1.93
C LEU A 293 -0.20 8.73 1.14
#